data_8cc04cf60b5e15610ca75d037bfcb8fe
#
_entry.id   8cc04cf60b5e15610ca75d037bfcb8fe
#
_cell.length_a   1.000
_cell.length_b   1.000
_cell.length_c   1.000
_cell.angle_alpha   90.00
_cell.angle_beta   90.00
_cell.angle_gamma   90.00
#
_symmetry.space_group_name_H-M   'P 1'
#
loop_
_entity.id
_entity.type
_entity.pdbx_description
1 polymer ?
#
loop_
_entity_poly.entity_id
_entity_poly.type
_entity_poly.pdbx_seq_one_letter_code
_entity_poly.pdbx_strand_id
1 'polypeptide(L)'
;YFLRYLLSNDLITFDQMFENTSQYYLMRNNKIVLSLPESFKRREYFKSINNDRFDFFPGLRHNISWIGAGLSYKYLFTLAEKLNIDNLIICEDDTEFFPDHESRETEILNYLKHLDSNDWNVFCGVIADFNDNTEISNIVKFHNEEYIHINKMTSMVFNIYNKNFFKKMVNWDQNERDVDINTIDRYIENMTNLKIITTMPYLVGHNESLNSSLWNGEKNTIYSDLLDSSVSKLTSKISLFIKNDNTKNNKITLK
;
A
#
# COMPACT_ATOMS: atom_id res chain seq x y z
N TYR A 1 -15.73 19.68 5.35
CA TYR A 1 -14.75 20.27 6.30
C TYR A 1 -15.21 20.16 7.75
N PHE A 2 -16.46 20.52 8.08
CA PHE A 2 -16.97 20.51 9.45
C PHE A 2 -16.92 19.12 10.10
N LEU A 3 -17.41 18.08 9.44
CA LEU A 3 -17.34 16.70 9.95
C LEU A 3 -15.90 16.21 10.14
N ARG A 4 -14.98 16.61 9.29
CA ARG A 4 -13.53 16.30 9.46
C ARG A 4 -12.94 16.98 10.70
N TYR A 5 -13.34 18.23 10.97
CA TYR A 5 -12.96 18.92 12.18
C TYR A 5 -13.53 18.23 13.43
N LEU A 6 -14.79 17.82 13.41
CA LEU A 6 -15.39 17.10 14.51
C LEU A 6 -14.69 15.76 14.78
N LEU A 7 -14.38 15.00 13.72
CA LEU A 7 -13.63 13.74 13.82
C LEU A 7 -12.21 13.96 14.36
N SER A 8 -11.51 14.99 13.88
CA SER A 8 -10.13 15.28 14.30
C SER A 8 -10.00 15.70 15.77
N ASN A 9 -11.10 16.06 16.39
CA ASN A 9 -11.19 16.44 17.82
C ASN A 9 -11.98 15.42 18.65
N ASP A 10 -12.21 14.21 18.12
CA ASP A 10 -12.96 13.13 18.79
C ASP A 10 -14.39 13.54 19.24
N LEU A 11 -15.00 14.51 18.54
CA LEU A 11 -16.36 15.00 18.84
C LEU A 11 -17.45 14.17 18.14
N ILE A 12 -17.08 13.40 17.13
CA ILE A 12 -17.91 12.37 16.47
C ILE A 12 -17.09 11.11 16.25
N THR A 13 -17.77 9.97 16.14
CA THR A 13 -17.14 8.70 15.82
C THR A 13 -16.84 8.58 14.32
N PHE A 14 -15.96 7.64 13.96
CA PHE A 14 -15.73 7.29 12.57
C PHE A 14 -17.01 6.87 11.86
N ASP A 15 -17.85 6.04 12.49
CA ASP A 15 -19.10 5.54 11.90
C ASP A 15 -20.07 6.69 11.61
N GLN A 16 -20.24 7.60 12.54
CA GLN A 16 -21.07 8.80 12.34
C GLN A 16 -20.57 9.65 11.18
N MET A 17 -19.26 9.82 11.06
CA MET A 17 -18.68 10.56 9.92
C MET A 17 -18.88 9.80 8.61
N PHE A 18 -18.61 8.48 8.58
CA PHE A 18 -18.74 7.64 7.41
C PHE A 18 -20.18 7.59 6.87
N GLU A 19 -21.18 7.38 7.73
CA GLU A 19 -22.59 7.36 7.37
C GLU A 19 -23.04 8.67 6.72
N ASN A 20 -22.56 9.81 7.24
CA ASN A 20 -22.93 11.13 6.72
C ASN A 20 -22.18 11.54 5.45
N THR A 21 -21.05 10.91 5.11
CA THR A 21 -20.18 11.34 3.99
C THR A 21 -20.09 10.33 2.86
N SER A 22 -20.22 9.03 3.12
CA SER A 22 -19.97 7.98 2.12
C SER A 22 -20.87 8.07 0.89
N GLN A 23 -22.07 8.62 1.02
CA GLN A 23 -23.00 8.84 -0.09
C GLN A 23 -22.55 9.96 -1.05
N TYR A 24 -21.66 10.86 -0.63
CA TYR A 24 -21.18 11.99 -1.44
C TYR A 24 -19.84 11.72 -2.10
N TYR A 25 -19.12 10.69 -1.68
CA TYR A 25 -17.87 10.31 -2.32
C TYR A 25 -18.15 9.26 -3.39
N LEU A 26 -18.08 9.70 -4.65
CA LEU A 26 -18.19 8.81 -5.79
C LEU A 26 -16.80 8.31 -6.20
N MET A 27 -16.55 7.04 -6.00
CA MET A 27 -15.39 6.36 -6.56
C MET A 27 -15.68 6.06 -8.03
N ARG A 28 -15.14 6.88 -8.95
CA ARG A 28 -15.37 6.76 -10.40
C ARG A 28 -14.61 5.59 -10.99
N ASN A 29 -13.46 5.32 -10.41
CA ASN A 29 -12.66 4.14 -10.69
C ASN A 29 -12.09 3.61 -9.37
N ASN A 30 -11.49 2.44 -9.39
CA ASN A 30 -10.90 1.83 -8.20
C ASN A 30 -9.42 2.21 -7.99
N LYS A 31 -8.99 3.35 -8.54
CA LYS A 31 -7.65 3.92 -8.39
C LYS A 31 -7.73 5.22 -7.63
N ILE A 32 -7.21 5.23 -6.42
CA ILE A 32 -7.31 6.35 -5.49
C ILE A 32 -5.92 6.89 -5.19
N VAL A 33 -5.75 8.21 -5.24
CA VAL A 33 -4.62 8.88 -4.61
C VAL A 33 -5.06 9.53 -3.31
N LEU A 34 -4.41 9.13 -2.22
CA LEU A 34 -4.60 9.73 -0.91
C LEU A 34 -3.75 11.00 -0.80
N SER A 35 -4.42 12.13 -0.61
CA SER A 35 -3.76 13.44 -0.48
C SER A 35 -4.51 14.33 0.49
N LEU A 36 -3.80 15.08 1.33
CA LEU A 36 -4.45 16.06 2.18
C LEU A 36 -4.98 17.23 1.34
N PRO A 37 -6.18 17.77 1.62
CA PRO A 37 -6.75 18.89 0.85
C PRO A 37 -5.85 20.12 0.77
N GLU A 38 -5.06 20.36 1.82
CA GLU A 38 -4.11 21.46 1.90
C GLU A 38 -2.79 21.22 1.16
N SER A 39 -2.50 19.98 0.76
CA SER A 39 -1.31 19.63 -0.02
C SER A 39 -1.46 19.98 -1.51
N PHE A 40 -1.87 21.22 -1.78
CA PHE A 40 -2.20 21.69 -3.13
C PHE A 40 -1.05 21.47 -4.13
N LYS A 41 0.18 21.83 -3.77
CA LYS A 41 1.35 21.67 -4.66
C LYS A 41 1.63 20.21 -5.01
N ARG A 42 1.49 19.29 -4.04
CA ARG A 42 1.67 17.85 -4.25
C ARG A 42 0.60 17.32 -5.20
N ARG A 43 -0.66 17.73 -5.02
CA ARG A 43 -1.77 17.33 -5.91
C ARG A 43 -1.60 17.85 -7.33
N GLU A 44 -1.18 19.10 -7.52
CA GLU A 44 -0.92 19.66 -8.85
C GLU A 44 0.25 18.92 -9.53
N TYR A 45 1.31 18.62 -8.79
CA TYR A 45 2.42 17.80 -9.29
C TYR A 45 1.91 16.41 -9.70
N PHE A 46 1.18 15.71 -8.80
CA PHE A 46 0.65 14.37 -9.07
C PHE A 46 -0.25 14.36 -10.32
N LYS A 47 -1.13 15.35 -10.48
CA LYS A 47 -1.97 15.49 -11.67
C LYS A 47 -1.15 15.68 -12.95
N SER A 48 -0.09 16.45 -12.89
CA SER A 48 0.74 16.74 -14.06
C SER A 48 1.41 15.50 -14.65
N ILE A 49 1.64 14.46 -13.82
CA ILE A 49 2.30 13.21 -14.23
C ILE A 49 1.32 12.05 -14.46
N ASN A 50 0.07 12.13 -14.00
CA ASN A 50 -0.87 10.99 -14.02
C ASN A 50 -2.15 11.21 -14.83
N ASN A 51 -2.33 12.36 -15.49
CA ASN A 51 -3.44 12.63 -16.42
C ASN A 51 -4.82 12.14 -15.92
N ASP A 52 -5.21 12.49 -14.69
CA ASP A 52 -6.50 12.13 -14.07
C ASP A 52 -6.81 10.61 -13.99
N ARG A 53 -5.78 9.76 -14.00
CA ARG A 53 -5.93 8.29 -13.86
C ARG A 53 -6.42 7.86 -12.48
N PHE A 54 -6.26 8.71 -11.47
CA PHE A 54 -6.61 8.45 -10.07
C PHE A 54 -7.67 9.43 -9.58
N ASP A 55 -8.60 8.93 -8.78
CA ASP A 55 -9.51 9.78 -8.02
C ASP A 55 -8.83 10.28 -6.74
N PHE A 56 -8.89 11.59 -6.49
CA PHE A 56 -8.34 12.16 -5.27
C PHE A 56 -9.26 11.91 -4.07
N PHE A 57 -8.76 11.20 -3.08
CA PHE A 57 -9.40 11.11 -1.78
C PHE A 57 -8.80 12.18 -0.83
N PRO A 58 -9.64 13.08 -0.28
CA PRO A 58 -9.19 14.09 0.67
C PRO A 58 -8.90 13.46 2.03
N GLY A 59 -7.67 13.09 2.27
CA GLY A 59 -7.21 12.44 3.49
C GLY A 59 -7.82 13.03 4.77
N LEU A 60 -8.19 12.18 5.70
CA LEU A 60 -8.77 12.60 6.98
C LEU A 60 -7.69 13.17 7.90
N ARG A 61 -8.08 14.13 8.71
CA ARG A 61 -7.19 14.73 9.72
C ARG A 61 -7.55 14.22 11.11
N HIS A 62 -6.51 14.11 11.92
CA HIS A 62 -6.60 13.86 13.34
C HIS A 62 -5.49 14.66 14.04
N ASN A 63 -5.63 14.96 15.34
CA ASN A 63 -4.59 15.65 16.12
C ASN A 63 -3.26 14.89 16.14
N ILE A 64 -3.34 13.56 16.05
CA ILE A 64 -2.20 12.67 15.82
C ILE A 64 -2.20 12.30 14.33
N SER A 65 -1.21 12.77 13.57
CA SER A 65 -1.18 12.71 12.11
C SER A 65 -1.34 11.30 11.55
N TRP A 66 -0.66 10.30 12.12
CA TRP A 66 -0.74 8.93 11.64
C TRP A 66 -2.12 8.28 11.87
N ILE A 67 -2.88 8.73 12.88
CA ILE A 67 -4.28 8.29 13.06
C ILE A 67 -5.15 8.84 11.94
N GLY A 68 -4.92 10.07 11.49
CA GLY A 68 -5.60 10.63 10.32
C GLY A 68 -5.36 9.81 9.06
N ALA A 69 -4.13 9.33 8.85
CA ALA A 69 -3.80 8.40 7.77
C ALA A 69 -4.57 7.08 7.93
N GLY A 70 -4.50 6.42 9.10
CA GLY A 70 -5.22 5.18 9.38
C GLY A 70 -6.74 5.30 9.16
N LEU A 71 -7.35 6.40 9.63
CA LEU A 71 -8.77 6.70 9.40
C LEU A 71 -9.10 6.86 7.90
N SER A 72 -8.18 7.44 7.12
CA SER A 72 -8.36 7.59 5.67
C SER A 72 -8.39 6.23 4.97
N TYR A 73 -7.45 5.34 5.30
CA TYR A 73 -7.43 3.99 4.78
C TYR A 73 -8.66 3.19 5.23
N LYS A 74 -9.03 3.24 6.52
CA LYS A 74 -10.24 2.60 7.03
C LYS A 74 -11.48 3.07 6.26
N TYR A 75 -11.59 4.37 5.98
CA TYR A 75 -12.70 4.93 5.19
C TYR A 75 -12.76 4.32 3.80
N LEU A 76 -11.62 4.30 3.08
CA LEU A 76 -11.53 3.78 1.72
C LEU A 76 -11.87 2.28 1.66
N PHE A 77 -11.38 1.47 2.61
CA PHE A 77 -11.71 0.04 2.67
C PHE A 77 -13.17 -0.21 3.03
N THR A 78 -13.73 0.55 3.98
CA THR A 78 -15.16 0.45 4.32
C THR A 78 -16.04 0.82 3.12
N LEU A 79 -15.66 1.85 2.38
CA LEU A 79 -16.36 2.25 1.16
C LEU A 79 -16.24 1.20 0.06
N ALA A 80 -15.05 0.66 -0.16
CA ALA A 80 -14.81 -0.38 -1.16
C ALA A 80 -15.61 -1.66 -0.85
N GLU A 81 -15.69 -2.07 0.41
CA GLU A 81 -16.53 -3.18 0.86
C GLU A 81 -18.01 -2.89 0.60
N LYS A 82 -18.51 -1.69 0.98
CA LYS A 82 -19.89 -1.27 0.73
C LYS A 82 -20.26 -1.26 -0.75
N LEU A 83 -19.33 -0.87 -1.62
CA LEU A 83 -19.50 -0.84 -3.08
C LEU A 83 -19.22 -2.17 -3.78
N ASN A 84 -18.84 -3.21 -3.01
CA ASN A 84 -18.48 -4.53 -3.51
C ASN A 84 -17.38 -4.49 -4.58
N ILE A 85 -16.33 -3.70 -4.35
CA ILE A 85 -15.17 -3.57 -5.24
C ILE A 85 -14.28 -4.81 -5.07
N ASP A 86 -13.84 -5.43 -6.15
CA ASP A 86 -12.98 -6.62 -6.09
C ASP A 86 -11.53 -6.26 -5.73
N ASN A 87 -11.01 -5.19 -6.33
CA ASN A 87 -9.64 -4.72 -6.10
C ASN A 87 -9.62 -3.20 -6.00
N LEU A 88 -8.90 -2.68 -5.01
CA LEU A 88 -8.70 -1.25 -4.78
C LEU A 88 -7.22 -0.90 -4.88
N ILE A 89 -6.89 0.05 -5.73
CA ILE A 89 -5.56 0.62 -5.84
C ILE A 89 -5.52 1.91 -5.03
N ILE A 90 -4.59 1.99 -4.08
CA ILE A 90 -4.35 3.21 -3.32
C ILE A 90 -2.87 3.57 -3.45
N CYS A 91 -2.59 4.83 -3.80
CA CYS A 91 -1.25 5.39 -3.73
C CYS A 91 -1.25 6.70 -2.93
N GLU A 92 -0.07 7.10 -2.47
CA GLU A 92 0.16 8.41 -1.84
C GLU A 92 0.54 9.45 -2.90
N ASP A 93 0.35 10.74 -2.60
CA ASP A 93 0.57 11.82 -3.55
C ASP A 93 2.07 12.19 -3.77
N ASP A 94 2.98 11.44 -3.13
CA ASP A 94 4.43 11.44 -3.35
C ASP A 94 4.95 10.16 -4.02
N THR A 95 4.06 9.35 -4.58
CA THR A 95 4.46 8.21 -5.41
C THR A 95 5.20 8.69 -6.66
N GLU A 96 6.39 8.12 -6.90
CA GLU A 96 7.15 8.34 -8.13
C GLU A 96 6.85 7.20 -9.12
N PHE A 97 6.26 7.55 -10.26
CA PHE A 97 5.94 6.59 -11.32
C PHE A 97 7.08 6.48 -12.32
N PHE A 98 7.60 5.27 -12.53
CA PHE A 98 8.61 5.02 -13.55
C PHE A 98 7.99 5.04 -14.96
N PRO A 99 8.79 5.30 -16.03
CA PRO A 99 8.26 5.47 -17.39
C PRO A 99 7.46 4.27 -17.92
N ASP A 100 7.77 3.06 -17.46
CA ASP A 100 7.12 1.79 -17.88
C ASP A 100 5.98 1.35 -16.95
N HIS A 101 5.66 2.13 -15.91
CA HIS A 101 4.72 1.71 -14.85
C HIS A 101 3.34 1.32 -15.38
N GLU A 102 2.81 1.99 -16.43
CA GLU A 102 1.47 1.69 -16.95
C GLU A 102 1.38 0.32 -17.60
N SER A 103 2.40 -0.04 -18.38
CA SER A 103 2.46 -1.36 -19.01
C SER A 103 2.66 -2.45 -17.95
N ARG A 104 3.54 -2.23 -16.99
CA ARG A 104 3.78 -3.16 -15.89
C ARG A 104 2.56 -3.28 -14.97
N GLU A 105 1.87 -2.19 -14.64
CA GLU A 105 0.62 -2.23 -13.88
C GLU A 105 -0.43 -3.12 -14.58
N THR A 106 -0.53 -3.00 -15.92
CA THR A 106 -1.44 -3.82 -16.71
C THR A 106 -1.07 -5.32 -16.62
N GLU A 107 0.20 -5.66 -16.73
CA GLU A 107 0.69 -7.04 -16.57
C GLU A 107 0.44 -7.57 -15.15
N ILE A 108 0.67 -6.75 -14.13
CA ILE A 108 0.40 -7.09 -12.73
C ILE A 108 -1.08 -7.38 -12.52
N LEU A 109 -1.97 -6.50 -13.00
CA LEU A 109 -3.42 -6.72 -12.90
C LEU A 109 -3.87 -7.97 -13.65
N ASN A 110 -3.24 -8.30 -14.77
CA ASN A 110 -3.49 -9.55 -15.48
C ASN A 110 -3.04 -10.75 -14.64
N TYR A 111 -1.84 -10.72 -14.07
CA TYR A 111 -1.38 -11.78 -13.19
C TYR A 111 -2.33 -12.00 -11.99
N LEU A 112 -2.69 -10.92 -11.29
CA LEU A 112 -3.58 -10.99 -10.12
C LEU A 112 -4.96 -11.57 -10.46
N LYS A 113 -5.47 -11.35 -11.68
CA LYS A 113 -6.74 -11.95 -12.16
C LYS A 113 -6.65 -13.46 -12.37
N HIS A 114 -5.45 -14.02 -12.62
CA HIS A 114 -5.26 -15.47 -12.77
C HIS A 114 -5.15 -16.20 -11.43
N LEU A 115 -4.96 -15.47 -10.33
CA LEU A 115 -4.91 -16.03 -8.99
C LEU A 115 -6.32 -16.19 -8.41
N ASP A 116 -6.51 -17.23 -7.57
CA ASP A 116 -7.68 -17.27 -6.70
C ASP A 116 -7.66 -16.07 -5.74
N SER A 117 -8.81 -15.49 -5.46
CA SER A 117 -8.93 -14.34 -4.55
C SER A 117 -8.44 -14.63 -3.13
N ASN A 118 -8.32 -15.91 -2.74
CA ASN A 118 -7.75 -16.33 -1.47
C ASN A 118 -6.22 -16.50 -1.50
N ASP A 119 -5.59 -16.41 -2.67
CA ASP A 119 -4.15 -16.64 -2.82
C ASP A 119 -3.31 -15.39 -2.69
N TRP A 120 -3.95 -14.23 -2.59
CA TRP A 120 -3.27 -12.97 -2.34
C TRP A 120 -4.14 -11.99 -1.56
N ASN A 121 -3.51 -11.08 -0.84
CA ASN A 121 -4.17 -10.00 -0.10
C ASN A 121 -3.77 -8.63 -0.64
N VAL A 122 -2.48 -8.43 -0.90
CA VAL A 122 -1.90 -7.16 -1.32
C VAL A 122 -0.85 -7.39 -2.38
N PHE A 123 -0.88 -6.61 -3.46
CA PHE A 123 0.29 -6.37 -4.29
C PHE A 123 0.95 -5.08 -3.81
N CYS A 124 2.22 -5.15 -3.43
CA CYS A 124 3.00 -4.02 -2.95
C CYS A 124 3.91 -3.48 -4.07
N GLY A 125 3.68 -2.24 -4.52
CA GLY A 125 4.43 -1.62 -5.60
C GLY A 125 5.85 -1.21 -5.23
N VAL A 126 6.10 -0.93 -3.96
CA VAL A 126 7.42 -0.66 -3.37
C VAL A 126 7.40 -1.01 -1.89
N ILE A 127 8.43 -1.67 -1.40
CA ILE A 127 8.61 -1.91 0.04
C ILE A 127 9.56 -0.83 0.57
N ALA A 128 9.04 0.07 1.41
CA ALA A 128 9.81 1.19 1.94
C ALA A 128 10.80 0.75 3.03
N ASP A 129 10.36 -0.09 3.96
CA ASP A 129 11.20 -0.68 5.00
C ASP A 129 11.05 -2.20 4.98
N PHE A 130 12.15 -2.92 4.82
CA PHE A 130 12.15 -4.37 4.67
C PHE A 130 12.44 -5.07 6.01
N ASN A 131 11.45 -5.77 6.53
CA ASN A 131 11.58 -6.55 7.76
C ASN A 131 12.48 -7.76 7.54
N ASP A 132 13.46 -7.96 8.41
CA ASP A 132 14.41 -9.08 8.33
C ASP A 132 13.73 -10.46 8.49
N ASN A 133 12.56 -10.51 9.15
CA ASN A 133 11.72 -11.70 9.28
C ASN A 133 10.79 -11.94 8.08
N THR A 134 10.88 -11.14 7.01
CA THR A 134 10.14 -11.39 5.78
C THR A 134 10.59 -12.70 5.16
N GLU A 135 9.66 -13.57 4.82
CA GLU A 135 9.90 -14.85 4.18
C GLU A 135 9.38 -14.83 2.73
N ILE A 136 10.16 -15.40 1.81
CA ILE A 136 9.70 -15.66 0.44
C ILE A 136 9.10 -17.06 0.42
N SER A 137 7.81 -17.14 0.06
CA SER A 137 7.09 -18.41 -0.07
C SER A 137 7.13 -18.95 -1.49
N ASN A 138 7.21 -18.09 -2.50
CA ASN A 138 7.25 -18.47 -3.91
C ASN A 138 7.82 -17.35 -4.78
N ILE A 139 8.35 -17.71 -5.96
CA ILE A 139 8.70 -16.79 -7.04
C ILE A 139 8.10 -17.36 -8.33
N VAL A 140 7.20 -16.59 -8.95
CA VAL A 140 6.47 -17.01 -10.14
C VAL A 140 6.85 -16.12 -11.31
N LYS A 141 7.29 -16.72 -12.41
CA LYS A 141 7.46 -16.01 -13.67
C LYS A 141 6.15 -16.07 -14.46
N PHE A 142 5.59 -14.91 -14.77
CA PHE A 142 4.41 -14.78 -15.61
C PHE A 142 4.69 -13.72 -16.67
N HIS A 143 4.62 -14.09 -17.93
CA HIS A 143 5.08 -13.29 -19.06
C HIS A 143 6.53 -12.77 -18.87
N ASN A 144 6.71 -11.46 -18.80
CA ASN A 144 8.02 -10.82 -18.68
C ASN A 144 8.37 -10.40 -17.25
N GLU A 145 7.47 -10.61 -16.28
CA GLU A 145 7.64 -10.21 -14.87
C GLU A 145 7.89 -11.41 -13.96
N GLU A 146 8.64 -11.18 -12.90
CA GLU A 146 8.80 -12.12 -11.78
C GLU A 146 8.06 -11.60 -10.57
N TYR A 147 7.11 -12.41 -10.08
CA TYR A 147 6.26 -12.11 -8.93
C TYR A 147 6.79 -12.83 -7.71
N ILE A 148 7.13 -12.06 -6.69
CA ILE A 148 7.73 -12.55 -5.46
C ILE A 148 6.65 -12.56 -4.38
N HIS A 149 6.31 -13.75 -3.88
CA HIS A 149 5.33 -13.95 -2.83
C HIS A 149 6.02 -13.90 -1.47
N ILE A 150 5.57 -12.97 -0.61
CA ILE A 150 6.14 -12.72 0.72
C ILE A 150 5.04 -12.62 1.77
N ASN A 151 5.42 -12.65 3.04
CA ASN A 151 4.48 -12.61 4.17
C ASN A 151 4.46 -11.29 4.96
N LYS A 152 5.36 -10.34 4.67
CA LYS A 152 5.45 -9.05 5.37
C LYS A 152 5.80 -7.92 4.42
N MET A 153 5.25 -6.73 4.68
CA MET A 153 5.59 -5.49 3.97
C MET A 153 5.41 -4.29 4.90
N THR A 154 6.20 -3.25 4.68
CA THR A 154 6.03 -1.94 5.29
C THR A 154 6.10 -0.91 4.20
N SER A 155 4.95 -0.47 3.71
CA SER A 155 4.81 0.62 2.74
C SER A 155 3.35 0.94 2.45
N MET A 156 3.07 2.22 2.30
CA MET A 156 1.75 2.71 1.86
C MET A 156 1.82 3.47 0.54
N VAL A 157 3.00 3.60 -0.05
CA VAL A 157 3.27 4.42 -1.25
C VAL A 157 2.38 4.05 -2.44
N PHE A 158 2.31 2.75 -2.78
CA PHE A 158 1.45 2.22 -3.84
C PHE A 158 1.12 0.77 -3.58
N ASN A 159 -0.16 0.47 -3.41
CA ASN A 159 -0.61 -0.90 -3.19
C ASN A 159 -1.91 -1.21 -3.94
N ILE A 160 -2.05 -2.46 -4.39
CA ILE A 160 -3.30 -3.03 -4.91
C ILE A 160 -3.82 -4.00 -3.85
N TYR A 161 -5.01 -3.74 -3.36
CA TYR A 161 -5.63 -4.52 -2.30
C TYR A 161 -6.77 -5.39 -2.83
N ASN A 162 -6.77 -6.66 -2.46
CA ASN A 162 -7.85 -7.59 -2.77
C ASN A 162 -9.02 -7.39 -1.78
N LYS A 163 -10.25 -7.63 -2.21
CA LYS A 163 -11.46 -7.50 -1.37
C LYS A 163 -11.38 -8.30 -0.06
N ASN A 164 -10.70 -9.45 -0.05
CA ASN A 164 -10.53 -10.25 1.17
C ASN A 164 -9.65 -9.56 2.22
N PHE A 165 -8.88 -8.54 1.81
CA PHE A 165 -8.09 -7.72 2.71
C PHE A 165 -8.92 -6.61 3.38
N PHE A 166 -9.98 -6.10 2.74
CA PHE A 166 -10.76 -4.96 3.23
C PHE A 166 -11.29 -5.20 4.65
N LYS A 167 -11.86 -6.39 4.90
CA LYS A 167 -12.40 -6.76 6.24
C LYS A 167 -11.35 -6.71 7.34
N LYS A 168 -10.08 -7.01 7.03
CA LYS A 168 -8.98 -6.92 7.99
C LYS A 168 -8.71 -5.46 8.37
N MET A 169 -8.81 -4.55 7.40
CA MET A 169 -8.53 -3.12 7.60
C MET A 169 -9.68 -2.36 8.26
N VAL A 170 -10.92 -2.78 8.06
CA VAL A 170 -12.09 -2.21 8.77
C VAL A 170 -11.96 -2.38 10.29
N ASN A 171 -11.27 -3.43 10.75
CA ASN A 171 -11.02 -3.70 12.17
C ASN A 171 -9.88 -2.86 12.78
N TRP A 172 -9.17 -2.06 12.00
CA TRP A 172 -8.16 -1.15 12.54
C TRP A 172 -8.78 -0.21 13.58
N ASP A 173 -8.16 -0.12 14.77
CA ASP A 173 -8.68 0.64 15.90
C ASP A 173 -7.90 1.94 16.10
N GLN A 174 -8.55 3.08 15.91
CA GLN A 174 -7.98 4.40 16.15
C GLN A 174 -7.64 4.69 17.62
N ASN A 175 -8.18 3.90 18.57
CA ASN A 175 -7.93 4.09 19.99
C ASN A 175 -6.66 3.41 20.49
N GLU A 176 -6.11 2.45 19.71
CA GLU A 176 -4.78 1.93 19.97
C GLU A 176 -3.75 3.01 19.61
N ARG A 177 -2.94 3.43 20.59
CA ARG A 177 -2.04 4.59 20.47
C ARG A 177 -0.58 4.22 20.34
N ASP A 178 -0.24 2.95 20.32
CA ASP A 178 1.12 2.50 20.11
C ASP A 178 1.52 2.69 18.64
N VAL A 179 2.43 3.64 18.40
CA VAL A 179 2.92 4.02 17.07
C VAL A 179 3.68 2.87 16.38
N ASP A 180 4.35 2.02 17.17
CA ASP A 180 5.20 0.94 16.65
C ASP A 180 4.39 -0.27 16.20
N ILE A 181 3.11 -0.34 16.55
CA ILE A 181 2.23 -1.46 16.16
C ILE A 181 0.97 -1.02 15.40
N ASN A 182 0.53 0.23 15.54
CA ASN A 182 -0.78 0.68 15.01
C ASN A 182 -0.71 1.82 13.99
N THR A 183 0.47 2.35 13.61
CA THR A 183 0.55 3.05 12.33
C THR A 183 0.08 2.12 11.23
N ILE A 184 -0.57 2.64 10.20
CA ILE A 184 -1.27 1.80 9.22
C ILE A 184 -0.37 0.76 8.55
N ASP A 185 0.86 1.12 8.27
CA ASP A 185 1.88 0.24 7.71
C ASP A 185 2.36 -0.82 8.72
N ARG A 186 2.60 -0.45 9.99
CA ARG A 186 2.95 -1.40 11.05
C ARG A 186 1.79 -2.32 11.42
N TYR A 187 0.58 -1.82 11.41
CA TYR A 187 -0.62 -2.64 11.59
C TYR A 187 -0.70 -3.74 10.52
N ILE A 188 -0.47 -3.39 9.25
CA ILE A 188 -0.43 -4.37 8.15
C ILE A 188 0.74 -5.34 8.33
N GLU A 189 1.94 -4.85 8.62
CA GLU A 189 3.13 -5.67 8.82
C GLU A 189 2.95 -6.72 9.93
N ASN A 190 2.23 -6.35 11.00
CA ASN A 190 1.98 -7.22 12.15
C ASN A 190 0.84 -8.21 11.94
N MET A 191 0.07 -8.12 10.84
CA MET A 191 -0.96 -9.10 10.52
C MET A 191 -0.34 -10.48 10.26
N THR A 192 -0.97 -11.52 10.80
CA THR A 192 -0.60 -12.90 10.53
C THR A 192 -1.21 -13.40 9.22
N ASN A 193 -0.52 -14.33 8.55
CA ASN A 193 -1.01 -15.00 7.34
C ASN A 193 -1.34 -14.04 6.18
N LEU A 194 -0.61 -12.93 6.07
CA LEU A 194 -0.69 -12.10 4.88
C LEU A 194 -0.03 -12.79 3.69
N LYS A 195 -0.69 -12.70 2.55
CA LYS A 195 -0.20 -13.14 1.25
C LYS A 195 0.06 -11.89 0.43
N ILE A 196 1.31 -11.48 0.37
CA ILE A 196 1.75 -10.27 -0.31
C ILE A 196 2.52 -10.65 -1.56
N ILE A 197 2.33 -9.90 -2.62
CA ILE A 197 3.06 -10.06 -3.88
C ILE A 197 3.78 -8.75 -4.17
N THR A 198 4.99 -8.83 -4.64
CA THR A 198 5.76 -7.69 -5.16
C THR A 198 6.55 -8.09 -6.39
N THR A 199 7.21 -7.15 -7.04
CA THR A 199 8.12 -7.38 -8.18
C THR A 199 9.50 -6.81 -7.89
N MET A 200 10.51 -7.29 -8.62
CA MET A 200 11.83 -6.70 -8.61
C MET A 200 12.32 -6.54 -10.07
N PRO A 201 12.59 -5.31 -10.55
CA PRO A 201 12.54 -4.03 -9.82
C PRO A 201 11.12 -3.69 -9.33
N TYR A 202 11.02 -2.79 -8.35
CA TYR A 202 9.72 -2.29 -7.87
C TYR A 202 8.94 -1.59 -8.98
N LEU A 203 7.62 -1.52 -8.85
CA LEU A 203 6.74 -0.87 -9.83
C LEU A 203 6.85 0.65 -9.79
N VAL A 204 7.04 1.19 -8.60
CA VAL A 204 7.10 2.64 -8.33
C VAL A 204 8.23 2.96 -7.36
N GLY A 205 8.58 4.23 -7.26
CA GLY A 205 9.46 4.80 -6.25
C GLY A 205 8.72 5.76 -5.31
N HIS A 206 9.49 6.46 -4.50
CA HIS A 206 9.02 7.50 -3.59
C HIS A 206 9.69 8.82 -3.93
N ASN A 207 8.91 9.89 -4.13
CA ASN A 207 9.43 11.19 -4.52
C ASN A 207 10.06 11.90 -3.33
N GLU A 208 11.38 11.86 -3.25
CA GLU A 208 12.18 12.44 -2.16
C GLU A 208 12.24 13.97 -2.19
N SER A 209 11.89 14.60 -3.30
CA SER A 209 11.86 16.07 -3.41
C SER A 209 10.72 16.72 -2.62
N LEU A 210 9.73 15.91 -2.23
CA LEU A 210 8.57 16.36 -1.47
C LEU A 210 8.79 16.15 0.04
N ASN A 211 8.28 17.09 0.85
CA ASN A 211 8.36 16.97 2.31
C ASN A 211 7.25 16.06 2.84
N SER A 212 7.55 15.28 3.87
CA SER A 212 6.55 14.46 4.55
C SER A 212 5.40 15.32 5.11
N SER A 213 4.17 14.90 4.87
CA SER A 213 2.98 15.51 5.47
C SER A 213 2.63 14.92 6.85
N LEU A 214 3.22 13.77 7.21
CA LEU A 214 3.00 13.09 8.49
C LEU A 214 3.99 13.51 9.57
N TRP A 215 5.25 13.75 9.20
CA TRP A 215 6.36 13.98 10.13
C TRP A 215 6.86 15.43 10.09
N ASN A 216 5.96 16.40 10.35
CA ASN A 216 6.28 17.84 10.52
C ASN A 216 7.10 18.48 9.40
N GLY A 217 6.98 17.99 8.17
CA GLY A 217 7.68 18.55 7.01
C GLY A 217 9.16 18.14 6.91
N GLU A 218 9.58 17.07 7.58
CA GLU A 218 10.89 16.47 7.35
C GLU A 218 11.05 16.09 5.88
N LYS A 219 12.26 16.25 5.36
CA LYS A 219 12.54 15.89 3.98
C LYS A 219 12.49 14.37 3.82
N ASN A 220 11.87 13.91 2.74
CA ASN A 220 11.77 12.49 2.40
C ASN A 220 13.13 11.82 2.09
N THR A 221 14.24 12.57 2.08
CA THR A 221 15.60 12.03 1.87
C THR A 221 16.00 10.96 2.89
N ILE A 222 15.36 10.91 4.06
CA ILE A 222 15.56 9.83 5.03
C ILE A 222 15.10 8.48 4.47
N TYR A 223 14.13 8.47 3.55
CA TYR A 223 13.59 7.25 2.96
C TYR A 223 14.48 6.65 1.87
N SER A 224 15.41 7.42 1.27
CA SER A 224 16.36 6.93 0.26
C SER A 224 17.16 5.76 0.76
N ASP A 225 17.82 5.93 1.91
CA ASP A 225 18.63 4.87 2.52
C ASP A 225 17.79 3.63 2.89
N LEU A 226 16.54 3.84 3.32
CA LEU A 226 15.61 2.75 3.62
C LEU A 226 15.22 1.98 2.37
N LEU A 227 14.92 2.68 1.27
CA LEU A 227 14.57 2.06 -0.01
C LEU A 227 15.74 1.27 -0.58
N ASP A 228 16.95 1.82 -0.58
CA ASP A 228 18.15 1.13 -1.05
C ASP A 228 18.46 -0.11 -0.19
N SER A 229 18.31 0.01 1.12
CA SER A 229 18.41 -1.12 2.04
C SER A 229 17.34 -2.19 1.75
N SER A 230 16.09 -1.77 1.50
CA SER A 230 14.99 -2.67 1.17
C SER A 230 15.27 -3.47 -0.12
N VAL A 231 15.70 -2.78 -1.18
CA VAL A 231 16.11 -3.41 -2.45
C VAL A 231 17.22 -4.43 -2.24
N SER A 232 18.27 -4.05 -1.49
CA SER A 232 19.41 -4.92 -1.21
C SER A 232 19.00 -6.17 -0.42
N LYS A 233 18.19 -6.00 0.62
CA LYS A 233 17.70 -7.11 1.47
C LYS A 233 16.80 -8.06 0.68
N LEU A 234 15.85 -7.54 -0.09
CA LEU A 234 14.97 -8.38 -0.91
C LEU A 234 15.76 -9.15 -1.97
N THR A 235 16.68 -8.49 -2.68
CA THR A 235 17.55 -9.13 -3.68
C THR A 235 18.38 -10.27 -3.07
N SER A 236 18.91 -10.05 -1.87
CA SER A 236 19.66 -11.07 -1.14
C SER A 236 18.79 -12.28 -0.78
N LYS A 237 17.55 -12.05 -0.32
CA LYS A 237 16.60 -13.12 0.00
C LYS A 237 16.14 -13.89 -1.24
N ILE A 238 15.90 -13.21 -2.37
CA ILE A 238 15.61 -13.85 -3.66
C ILE A 238 16.73 -14.80 -4.04
N SER A 239 17.98 -14.33 -3.98
CA SER A 239 19.17 -15.13 -4.32
C SER A 239 19.29 -16.37 -3.43
N LEU A 240 19.01 -16.24 -2.12
CA LEU A 240 19.00 -17.36 -1.18
C LEU A 240 17.87 -18.35 -1.47
N PHE A 241 16.69 -17.85 -1.79
CA PHE A 241 15.52 -18.67 -2.11
C PHE A 241 15.80 -19.55 -3.34
N ILE A 242 16.27 -18.95 -4.44
CA ILE A 242 16.61 -19.66 -5.68
C ILE A 242 17.73 -20.72 -5.44
N LYS A 243 18.75 -20.38 -4.66
CA LYS A 243 19.84 -21.32 -4.33
C LYS A 243 19.32 -22.53 -3.56
N ASN A 244 18.41 -22.31 -2.60
CA ASN A 244 17.86 -23.38 -1.77
C ASN A 244 16.89 -24.27 -2.58
N ASP A 245 16.12 -23.71 -3.51
CA ASP A 245 15.22 -24.46 -4.38
C ASP A 245 16.00 -25.36 -5.35
N ASN A 246 17.04 -24.85 -5.98
CA ASN A 246 17.92 -25.63 -6.86
C ASN A 246 18.60 -26.79 -6.12
N THR A 247 18.94 -26.62 -4.83
CA THR A 247 19.53 -27.70 -4.01
C THR A 247 18.51 -28.77 -3.65
N LYS A 248 17.24 -28.45 -3.48
CA LYS A 248 16.15 -29.42 -3.25
C LYS A 248 15.86 -30.23 -4.51
N ASN A 249 15.77 -29.59 -5.66
CA ASN A 249 15.50 -30.23 -6.94
C ASN A 249 16.65 -31.19 -7.36
N ASN A 250 17.90 -30.85 -7.09
CA ASN A 250 19.04 -31.73 -7.33
C ASN A 250 19.10 -32.96 -6.40
N LYS A 251 18.50 -32.93 -5.22
CA LYS A 251 18.41 -34.10 -4.31
C LYS A 251 17.33 -35.10 -4.70
N ILE A 252 16.33 -34.68 -5.48
CA ILE A 252 15.26 -35.56 -5.96
C ILE A 252 15.68 -36.36 -7.19
N THR A 253 16.69 -35.89 -7.93
CA THR A 253 17.18 -36.56 -9.16
C THR A 253 18.22 -37.65 -8.87
N LEU A 254 18.62 -37.87 -7.61
CA LEU A 254 19.59 -38.89 -7.17
C LEU A 254 18.95 -40.04 -6.38
N LYS A 255 17.69 -40.33 -6.58
CA LYS A 255 16.99 -41.53 -6.14
C LYS A 255 16.31 -42.18 -7.37
#